data_9a0c8b1b1f89ce780b232a323e08184d
#
_entry.id   9a0c8b1b1f89ce780b232a323e08184d
#
_cell.length_a   1.000
_cell.length_b   1.000
_cell.length_c   1.000
_cell.angle_alpha   90.00
_cell.angle_beta   90.00
_cell.angle_gamma   90.00
#
_symmetry.space_group_name_H-M   'P 1'
#
loop_
_entity.id
_entity.type
_entity.pdbx_description
1 polymer ?
#
loop_
_entity_poly.entity_id
_entity_poly.type
_entity_poly.pdbx_seq_one_letter_code
_entity_poly.pdbx_strand_id
1 'polypeptide(L)'
;LTFGSLDRPSTLAGRSYVHVFGDEAKYFKESKISNLLKAVRGYPEYSYSVYYRGVTFTSDVANPSHIGEYDWMAKFASTVNVEAILLVMRAGLVYQESMREYLATKEHWLKTGDMADLRKTDTTLKVANQWRRRWTALRQREEARSFYLRASSFVNADILTPEWFSDALEGKVPDLNTAILSMRASLSSGDRFYASLTEDNFYYDGIDEDVYDGFGLRDEEDCRVLRYLDLGAPLRLGVDFGNMCSMVVGQAGKVGGRNVLRALKFLYTLPPEHVQALGSKFARYFAPMTCKTVYLYYDRAGNQYRKVGKDAVSELKRAIEYDGSTGRKTGWTVQLMNIGQGTIYQEEEYKFMLKFLSGDNPRLPRVLIDYYACKPLRLSLQNARVKMKDKVVCKDKSSERLPAEELPTRSTNPSDAFKYFAMSREYRLLAQDKTPSTALNLDPIIK
;
A
#
# COMPACT_ATOMS: atom_id res chain seq x y z
N LEU A 1 -6.98 -34.48 2.42
CA LEU A 1 -6.04 -33.47 1.93
C LEU A 1 -6.23 -33.33 0.42
N THR A 2 -6.39 -32.10 -0.10
CA THR A 2 -6.51 -31.83 -1.53
C THR A 2 -5.38 -30.88 -1.93
N PHE A 3 -4.63 -31.23 -2.95
CA PHE A 3 -3.62 -30.35 -3.54
C PHE A 3 -4.23 -29.68 -4.79
N GLY A 4 -3.87 -28.42 -5.01
CA GLY A 4 -4.34 -27.65 -6.15
C GLY A 4 -3.41 -26.49 -6.48
N SER A 5 -3.51 -25.96 -7.69
CA SER A 5 -2.78 -24.78 -8.14
C SER A 5 -3.75 -23.63 -8.40
N LEU A 6 -3.39 -22.42 -7.99
CA LEU A 6 -4.15 -21.22 -8.30
C LEU A 6 -4.07 -20.81 -9.78
N ASP A 7 -3.15 -21.40 -10.55
CA ASP A 7 -3.11 -21.22 -12.01
C ASP A 7 -4.20 -22.02 -12.73
N ARG A 8 -4.74 -23.05 -12.04
CA ARG A 8 -5.87 -23.86 -12.52
C ARG A 8 -6.99 -23.80 -11.50
N PRO A 9 -7.69 -22.66 -11.33
CA PRO A 9 -8.70 -22.48 -10.28
C PRO A 9 -9.89 -23.42 -10.42
N SER A 10 -10.14 -24.00 -11.62
CA SER A 10 -11.17 -25.02 -11.83
C SER A 10 -10.96 -26.28 -10.99
N THR A 11 -9.72 -26.62 -10.64
CA THR A 11 -9.45 -27.80 -9.78
C THR A 11 -9.87 -27.59 -8.33
N LEU A 12 -10.02 -26.34 -7.90
CA LEU A 12 -10.39 -25.94 -6.57
C LEU A 12 -11.86 -25.48 -6.48
N ALA A 13 -12.50 -25.24 -7.63
CA ALA A 13 -13.88 -24.77 -7.69
C ALA A 13 -14.89 -25.88 -7.29
N GLY A 14 -16.00 -25.45 -6.69
CA GLY A 14 -17.11 -26.35 -6.33
C GLY A 14 -16.89 -27.17 -5.06
N ARG A 15 -15.78 -27.00 -4.36
CA ARG A 15 -15.49 -27.69 -3.09
C ARG A 15 -15.63 -26.74 -1.90
N SER A 16 -15.88 -27.31 -0.72
CA SER A 16 -15.74 -26.60 0.56
C SER A 16 -14.50 -27.07 1.27
N TYR A 17 -13.76 -26.12 1.87
CA TYR A 17 -12.55 -26.42 2.61
C TYR A 17 -12.72 -26.02 4.08
N VAL A 18 -12.18 -26.83 4.98
CA VAL A 18 -12.09 -26.48 6.41
C VAL A 18 -10.99 -25.45 6.62
N HIS A 19 -9.86 -25.66 5.96
CA HIS A 19 -8.69 -24.79 6.03
C HIS A 19 -7.95 -24.80 4.69
N VAL A 20 -7.27 -23.72 4.40
CA VAL A 20 -6.37 -23.61 3.24
C VAL A 20 -4.97 -23.26 3.73
N PHE A 21 -4.00 -24.04 3.31
CA PHE A 21 -2.59 -23.72 3.43
C PHE A 21 -2.06 -23.33 2.05
N GLY A 22 -1.43 -22.20 1.95
CA GLY A 22 -0.80 -21.75 0.72
C GLY A 22 0.67 -21.46 0.98
N ASP A 23 1.53 -22.15 0.25
CA ASP A 23 2.97 -21.93 0.29
C ASP A 23 3.40 -21.08 -0.89
N GLU A 24 4.52 -20.37 -0.76
CA GLU A 24 5.03 -19.42 -1.75
C GLU A 24 3.96 -18.39 -2.20
N ALA A 25 3.23 -17.86 -1.22
CA ALA A 25 2.06 -17.01 -1.45
C ALA A 25 2.39 -15.69 -2.16
N LYS A 26 3.67 -15.29 -2.24
CA LYS A 26 4.13 -14.15 -3.05
C LYS A 26 3.80 -14.28 -4.54
N TYR A 27 3.65 -15.51 -5.05
CA TYR A 27 3.27 -15.76 -6.45
C TYR A 27 1.75 -15.75 -6.69
N PHE A 28 0.94 -15.61 -5.66
CA PHE A 28 -0.51 -15.64 -5.79
C PHE A 28 -1.07 -14.25 -6.09
N LYS A 29 -1.86 -14.13 -7.16
CA LYS A 29 -2.65 -12.90 -7.41
C LYS A 29 -3.75 -12.75 -6.36
N GLU A 30 -3.91 -11.57 -5.78
CA GLU A 30 -4.91 -11.31 -4.73
C GLU A 30 -6.35 -11.63 -5.20
N SER A 31 -6.68 -11.35 -6.44
CA SER A 31 -7.98 -11.68 -7.03
C SER A 31 -8.29 -13.18 -7.02
N LYS A 32 -7.28 -14.02 -7.30
CA LYS A 32 -7.42 -15.49 -7.26
C LYS A 32 -7.62 -15.99 -5.82
N ILE A 33 -6.89 -15.40 -4.86
CA ILE A 33 -7.03 -15.72 -3.43
C ILE A 33 -8.42 -15.36 -2.93
N SER A 34 -8.94 -14.19 -3.27
CA SER A 34 -10.29 -13.77 -2.87
C SER A 34 -11.37 -14.76 -3.31
N ASN A 35 -11.19 -15.37 -4.48
CA ASN A 35 -12.11 -16.44 -4.95
C ASN A 35 -11.92 -17.74 -4.17
N LEU A 36 -10.69 -18.13 -3.84
CA LEU A 36 -10.41 -19.31 -3.02
C LEU A 36 -10.98 -19.16 -1.60
N LEU A 37 -10.87 -17.98 -0.99
CA LEU A 37 -11.41 -17.71 0.34
C LEU A 37 -12.92 -17.91 0.44
N LYS A 38 -13.67 -17.68 -0.63
CA LYS A 38 -15.11 -17.96 -0.70
C LYS A 38 -15.43 -19.46 -0.56
N ALA A 39 -14.47 -20.34 -0.87
CA ALA A 39 -14.61 -21.78 -0.71
C ALA A 39 -14.24 -22.27 0.70
N VAL A 40 -13.66 -21.44 1.56
CA VAL A 40 -13.31 -21.77 2.95
C VAL A 40 -14.57 -21.60 3.83
N ARG A 41 -15.52 -22.49 3.63
CA ARG A 41 -16.81 -22.48 4.34
C ARG A 41 -16.78 -23.32 5.61
N GLY A 42 -15.89 -24.32 5.65
CA GLY A 42 -15.83 -25.33 6.69
C GLY A 42 -17.00 -26.31 6.63
N TYR A 43 -16.97 -27.27 7.53
CA TYR A 43 -18.07 -28.21 7.77
C TYR A 43 -18.42 -28.10 9.25
N PRO A 44 -19.70 -28.00 9.65
CA PRO A 44 -20.11 -27.78 11.04
C PRO A 44 -19.53 -28.78 12.03
N GLU A 45 -19.37 -30.04 11.60
CA GLU A 45 -18.77 -31.12 12.40
C GLU A 45 -17.33 -30.84 12.81
N TYR A 46 -16.61 -29.99 12.08
CA TYR A 46 -15.24 -29.58 12.39
C TYR A 46 -15.14 -28.23 13.10
N SER A 47 -16.27 -27.65 13.55
CA SER A 47 -16.31 -26.33 14.20
C SER A 47 -15.45 -26.22 15.48
N TYR A 48 -15.12 -27.35 16.10
CA TYR A 48 -14.21 -27.44 17.25
C TYR A 48 -12.74 -27.32 16.88
N SER A 49 -12.40 -27.52 15.62
CA SER A 49 -11.01 -27.47 15.15
C SER A 49 -10.44 -26.06 15.18
N VAL A 50 -9.16 -25.94 15.55
CA VAL A 50 -8.40 -24.68 15.47
C VAL A 50 -8.25 -24.18 14.02
N TYR A 51 -8.36 -25.07 13.06
CA TYR A 51 -8.25 -24.80 11.63
C TYR A 51 -9.59 -24.47 10.97
N TYR A 52 -10.69 -24.49 11.73
CA TYR A 52 -12.03 -24.28 11.17
C TYR A 52 -12.18 -22.90 10.52
N ARG A 53 -12.50 -22.87 9.23
CA ARG A 53 -12.68 -21.67 8.43
C ARG A 53 -11.45 -20.74 8.44
N GLY A 54 -10.26 -21.31 8.53
CA GLY A 54 -9.00 -20.57 8.56
C GLY A 54 -8.21 -20.67 7.27
N VAL A 55 -7.25 -19.79 7.15
CA VAL A 55 -6.24 -19.80 6.09
C VAL A 55 -4.87 -19.54 6.68
N THR A 56 -3.86 -20.19 6.14
CA THR A 56 -2.46 -19.98 6.50
C THR A 56 -1.65 -19.83 5.22
N PHE A 57 -0.89 -18.76 5.12
CA PHE A 57 -0.01 -18.51 3.99
C PHE A 57 1.43 -18.37 4.50
N THR A 58 2.34 -19.01 3.79
CA THR A 58 3.79 -18.90 4.01
C THR A 58 4.46 -18.42 2.73
N SER A 59 5.49 -17.63 2.85
CA SER A 59 6.26 -17.14 1.71
C SER A 59 7.46 -16.33 2.17
N ASP A 60 8.45 -16.21 1.32
CA ASP A 60 9.39 -15.11 1.38
C ASP A 60 8.69 -13.77 1.14
N VAL A 61 9.34 -12.69 1.56
CA VAL A 61 8.85 -11.34 1.25
C VAL A 61 8.93 -11.10 -0.25
N ALA A 62 7.81 -10.69 -0.85
CA ALA A 62 7.76 -10.40 -2.27
C ALA A 62 8.72 -9.28 -2.66
N ASN A 63 9.42 -9.47 -3.77
CA ASN A 63 10.18 -8.41 -4.43
C ASN A 63 9.30 -7.73 -5.49
N PRO A 64 8.80 -6.50 -5.25
CA PRO A 64 7.91 -5.82 -6.20
C PRO A 64 8.53 -5.57 -7.58
N SER A 65 9.86 -5.66 -7.69
CA SER A 65 10.55 -5.52 -8.97
C SER A 65 10.56 -6.81 -9.80
N HIS A 66 10.20 -7.95 -9.22
CA HIS A 66 10.07 -9.22 -9.94
C HIS A 66 8.67 -9.38 -10.50
N ILE A 67 8.61 -9.68 -11.81
CA ILE A 67 7.33 -9.99 -12.47
C ILE A 67 6.81 -11.31 -11.89
N GLY A 68 5.55 -11.31 -11.46
CA GLY A 68 4.91 -12.50 -10.89
C GLY A 68 4.94 -12.57 -9.36
N GLU A 69 5.65 -11.68 -8.67
CA GLU A 69 5.60 -11.58 -7.22
C GLU A 69 4.67 -10.45 -6.75
N TYR A 70 3.86 -10.71 -5.73
CA TYR A 70 2.80 -9.81 -5.25
C TYR A 70 2.87 -9.61 -3.73
N ASP A 71 3.00 -8.36 -3.27
CA ASP A 71 3.10 -7.96 -1.85
C ASP A 71 1.73 -7.77 -1.17
N TRP A 72 0.75 -8.63 -1.47
CA TRP A 72 -0.59 -8.50 -0.90
C TRP A 72 -0.66 -8.87 0.58
N MET A 73 0.26 -9.74 1.06
CA MET A 73 0.29 -10.15 2.47
C MET A 73 0.69 -9.02 3.42
N ALA A 74 1.51 -8.07 2.95
CA ALA A 74 2.01 -6.98 3.79
C ALA A 74 0.90 -6.09 4.39
N LYS A 75 -0.29 -6.06 3.76
CA LYS A 75 -1.44 -5.32 4.29
C LYS A 75 -1.93 -5.87 5.64
N PHE A 76 -1.70 -7.16 5.91
CA PHE A 76 -2.11 -7.76 7.17
C PHE A 76 -1.24 -7.34 8.36
N ALA A 77 -0.06 -6.78 8.12
CA ALA A 77 0.81 -6.28 9.19
C ALA A 77 0.12 -5.20 10.04
N SER A 78 -0.67 -4.33 9.42
CA SER A 78 -1.41 -3.27 10.12
C SER A 78 -2.66 -3.77 10.86
N THR A 79 -3.15 -4.98 10.56
CA THR A 79 -4.34 -5.55 11.19
C THR A 79 -4.04 -6.41 12.41
N VAL A 80 -2.76 -6.58 12.77
CA VAL A 80 -2.32 -7.42 13.89
C VAL A 80 -2.46 -6.66 15.19
N ASN A 81 -3.29 -7.18 16.09
CA ASN A 81 -3.33 -6.74 17.48
C ASN A 81 -2.49 -7.69 18.34
N VAL A 82 -1.27 -7.28 18.67
CA VAL A 82 -0.30 -8.11 19.40
C VAL A 82 -0.81 -8.47 20.79
N GLU A 83 -1.47 -7.55 21.49
CA GLU A 83 -2.00 -7.79 22.84
C GLU A 83 -3.11 -8.84 22.81
N ALA A 84 -4.04 -8.75 21.87
CA ALA A 84 -5.11 -9.73 21.69
C ALA A 84 -4.53 -11.12 21.37
N ILE A 85 -3.53 -11.19 20.50
CA ILE A 85 -2.85 -12.45 20.14
C ILE A 85 -2.14 -13.05 21.35
N LEU A 86 -1.39 -12.26 22.10
CA LEU A 86 -0.70 -12.73 23.31
C LEU A 86 -1.69 -13.23 24.37
N LEU A 87 -2.85 -12.58 24.49
CA LEU A 87 -3.91 -13.02 25.40
C LEU A 87 -4.48 -14.38 24.98
N VAL A 88 -4.72 -14.58 23.67
CA VAL A 88 -5.16 -15.88 23.13
C VAL A 88 -4.11 -16.96 23.37
N MET A 89 -2.83 -16.66 23.12
CA MET A 89 -1.73 -17.59 23.34
C MET A 89 -1.62 -18.00 24.80
N ARG A 90 -1.63 -17.04 25.74
CA ARG A 90 -1.57 -17.29 27.18
C ARG A 90 -2.74 -18.15 27.65
N ALA A 91 -3.96 -17.84 27.22
CA ALA A 91 -5.14 -18.64 27.57
C ALA A 91 -5.04 -20.07 26.99
N GLY A 92 -4.48 -20.23 25.77
CA GLY A 92 -4.22 -21.53 25.16
C GLY A 92 -3.19 -22.37 25.92
N LEU A 93 -2.11 -21.76 26.39
CA LEU A 93 -1.10 -22.43 27.21
C LEU A 93 -1.68 -22.93 28.53
N VAL A 94 -2.46 -22.06 29.23
CA VAL A 94 -3.11 -22.47 30.51
C VAL A 94 -4.14 -23.59 30.26
N TYR A 95 -4.89 -23.53 29.13
CA TYR A 95 -5.79 -24.63 28.76
C TYR A 95 -5.01 -25.92 28.52
N GLN A 96 -3.90 -25.87 27.79
CA GLN A 96 -3.06 -27.04 27.51
C GLN A 96 -2.51 -27.64 28.79
N GLU A 97 -2.02 -26.83 29.72
CA GLU A 97 -1.53 -27.28 31.03
C GLU A 97 -2.63 -27.94 31.87
N SER A 98 -3.82 -27.30 31.93
CA SER A 98 -4.97 -27.85 32.60
C SER A 98 -5.44 -29.20 32.00
N MET A 99 -5.31 -29.37 30.70
CA MET A 99 -5.60 -30.65 30.03
C MET A 99 -4.56 -31.73 30.36
N ARG A 100 -3.28 -31.37 30.45
CA ARG A 100 -2.22 -32.30 30.90
C ARG A 100 -2.48 -32.78 32.32
N GLU A 101 -2.82 -31.85 33.21
CA GLU A 101 -3.17 -32.17 34.60
C GLU A 101 -4.39 -33.11 34.69
N TYR A 102 -5.44 -32.81 33.92
CA TYR A 102 -6.62 -33.68 33.83
C TYR A 102 -6.25 -35.08 33.32
N LEU A 103 -5.46 -35.18 32.29
CA LEU A 103 -5.05 -36.50 31.71
C LEU A 103 -4.22 -37.29 32.72
N ALA A 104 -3.31 -36.64 33.45
CA ALA A 104 -2.50 -37.28 34.49
C ALA A 104 -3.36 -37.78 35.66
N THR A 105 -4.29 -36.96 36.14
CA THR A 105 -5.21 -37.38 37.24
C THR A 105 -6.15 -38.48 36.77
N LYS A 106 -6.63 -38.47 35.52
CA LYS A 106 -7.45 -39.51 34.93
C LYS A 106 -6.67 -40.84 34.82
N GLU A 107 -5.44 -40.79 34.36
CA GLU A 107 -4.58 -41.98 34.27
C GLU A 107 -4.34 -42.58 35.65
N HIS A 108 -4.07 -41.74 36.66
CA HIS A 108 -3.88 -42.17 38.04
C HIS A 108 -5.14 -42.85 38.59
N TRP A 109 -6.31 -42.23 38.44
CA TRP A 109 -7.59 -42.82 38.84
C TRP A 109 -7.88 -44.17 38.17
N LEU A 110 -7.58 -44.30 36.85
CA LEU A 110 -7.77 -45.57 36.15
C LEU A 110 -6.88 -46.69 36.69
N LYS A 111 -5.74 -46.37 37.34
CA LYS A 111 -4.83 -47.32 37.99
C LYS A 111 -5.24 -47.67 39.42
N THR A 112 -5.73 -46.69 40.16
CA THR A 112 -6.05 -46.86 41.61
C THR A 112 -7.48 -47.26 41.86
N GLY A 113 -8.43 -46.83 41.05
CA GLY A 113 -9.87 -47.00 41.27
C GLY A 113 -10.42 -46.21 42.44
N ASP A 114 -9.64 -45.32 43.07
CA ASP A 114 -10.04 -44.60 44.29
C ASP A 114 -11.03 -43.48 43.97
N MET A 115 -12.04 -43.34 44.82
CA MET A 115 -13.08 -42.29 44.74
C MET A 115 -12.52 -40.88 44.97
N ALA A 116 -11.44 -40.74 45.78
CA ALA A 116 -10.77 -39.46 45.94
C ALA A 116 -10.09 -39.00 44.63
N ASP A 117 -9.43 -39.91 43.90
CA ASP A 117 -8.82 -39.68 42.63
C ASP A 117 -9.87 -39.36 41.54
N LEU A 118 -11.05 -39.99 41.58
CA LEU A 118 -12.17 -39.63 40.69
C LEU A 118 -12.62 -38.20 40.92
N ARG A 119 -12.81 -37.76 42.19
CA ARG A 119 -13.19 -36.37 42.49
C ARG A 119 -12.15 -35.36 42.03
N LYS A 120 -10.86 -35.68 42.16
CA LYS A 120 -9.76 -34.87 41.65
C LYS A 120 -9.81 -34.76 40.11
N THR A 121 -10.05 -35.88 39.44
CA THR A 121 -10.21 -35.93 37.97
C THR A 121 -11.37 -35.07 37.50
N ASP A 122 -12.54 -35.13 38.19
CA ASP A 122 -13.69 -34.28 37.84
C ASP A 122 -13.40 -32.79 38.05
N THR A 123 -12.62 -32.47 39.10
CA THR A 123 -12.23 -31.07 39.38
C THR A 123 -11.29 -30.53 38.29
N THR A 124 -10.27 -31.30 37.94
CA THR A 124 -9.31 -30.89 36.90
C THR A 124 -9.98 -30.80 35.52
N LEU A 125 -10.95 -31.67 35.20
CA LEU A 125 -11.75 -31.57 33.98
C LEU A 125 -12.58 -30.27 33.94
N LYS A 126 -13.21 -29.88 35.06
CA LYS A 126 -13.96 -28.62 35.15
C LYS A 126 -13.07 -27.42 34.89
N VAL A 127 -11.86 -27.39 35.45
CA VAL A 127 -10.86 -26.34 35.23
C VAL A 127 -10.45 -26.30 33.75
N ALA A 128 -10.11 -27.44 33.17
CA ALA A 128 -9.73 -27.52 31.74
C ALA A 128 -10.85 -27.04 30.84
N ASN A 129 -12.12 -27.42 31.11
CA ASN A 129 -13.26 -26.96 30.33
C ASN A 129 -13.53 -25.46 30.49
N GLN A 130 -13.29 -24.89 31.68
CA GLN A 130 -13.39 -23.44 31.91
C GLN A 130 -12.38 -22.67 31.05
N TRP A 131 -11.12 -23.11 31.03
CA TRP A 131 -10.08 -22.50 30.21
C TRP A 131 -10.32 -22.71 28.71
N ARG A 132 -10.83 -23.87 28.32
CA ARG A 132 -11.25 -24.12 26.93
C ARG A 132 -12.28 -23.09 26.46
N ARG A 133 -13.32 -22.82 27.29
CA ARG A 133 -14.36 -21.81 26.95
C ARG A 133 -13.76 -20.42 26.83
N ARG A 134 -12.88 -20.01 27.77
CA ARG A 134 -12.18 -18.72 27.73
C ARG A 134 -11.34 -18.57 26.47
N TRP A 135 -10.51 -19.57 26.19
CA TRP A 135 -9.66 -19.58 25.01
C TRP A 135 -10.47 -19.51 23.72
N THR A 136 -11.56 -20.28 23.60
CA THR A 136 -12.46 -20.24 22.44
C THR A 136 -13.09 -18.87 22.28
N ALA A 137 -13.56 -18.24 23.35
CA ALA A 137 -14.16 -16.90 23.30
C ALA A 137 -13.16 -15.82 22.86
N LEU A 138 -11.91 -15.88 23.37
CA LEU A 138 -10.85 -14.96 22.97
C LEU A 138 -10.48 -15.09 21.50
N ARG A 139 -10.41 -16.33 20.97
CA ARG A 139 -10.13 -16.58 19.55
C ARG A 139 -11.21 -16.08 18.59
N GLN A 140 -12.45 -15.94 19.07
CA GLN A 140 -13.56 -15.46 18.25
C GLN A 140 -13.61 -13.93 18.15
N ARG A 141 -12.83 -13.21 18.95
CA ARG A 141 -12.74 -11.75 18.87
C ARG A 141 -12.14 -11.31 17.55
N GLU A 142 -12.66 -10.24 16.98
CA GLU A 142 -12.22 -9.73 15.69
C GLU A 142 -10.75 -9.31 15.71
N GLU A 143 -10.31 -8.69 16.81
CA GLU A 143 -8.93 -8.24 17.02
C GLU A 143 -7.90 -9.39 17.04
N ALA A 144 -8.32 -10.63 17.30
CA ALA A 144 -7.46 -11.81 17.33
C ALA A 144 -7.55 -12.71 16.10
N ARG A 145 -8.31 -12.29 15.07
CA ARG A 145 -8.56 -13.12 13.88
C ARG A 145 -7.42 -13.14 12.88
N SER A 146 -6.60 -12.11 12.87
CA SER A 146 -5.49 -11.99 11.93
C SER A 146 -4.16 -12.11 12.66
N PHE A 147 -3.28 -12.95 12.11
CA PHE A 147 -1.89 -13.06 12.55
C PHE A 147 -0.97 -12.83 11.35
N TYR A 148 0.02 -11.99 11.52
CA TYR A 148 1.07 -11.77 10.53
C TYR A 148 2.40 -11.70 11.25
N LEU A 149 3.34 -12.54 10.83
CA LEU A 149 4.70 -12.56 11.35
C LEU A 149 5.68 -12.48 10.18
N ARG A 150 6.69 -11.68 10.36
CA ARG A 150 7.84 -11.61 9.47
C ARG A 150 9.09 -11.95 10.27
N ALA A 151 9.79 -13.00 9.88
CA ALA A 151 10.98 -13.48 10.54
C ALA A 151 12.08 -13.71 9.51
N SER A 152 13.32 -13.40 9.84
CA SER A 152 14.47 -13.73 9.00
C SER A 152 14.81 -15.23 9.08
N SER A 153 15.53 -15.75 8.09
CA SER A 153 16.02 -17.14 8.11
C SER A 153 16.97 -17.41 9.29
N PHE A 154 17.52 -16.38 9.91
CA PHE A 154 18.32 -16.54 11.13
C PHE A 154 17.55 -17.10 12.33
N VAL A 155 16.22 -17.03 12.33
CA VAL A 155 15.39 -17.70 13.37
C VAL A 155 15.58 -19.21 13.32
N ASN A 156 15.98 -19.77 12.15
CA ASN A 156 16.24 -21.18 11.93
C ASN A 156 17.76 -21.49 11.86
N ALA A 157 18.61 -20.63 12.44
CA ALA A 157 20.07 -20.82 12.39
C ALA A 157 20.53 -22.12 13.06
N ASP A 158 19.73 -22.67 13.97
CA ASP A 158 19.99 -23.98 14.61
C ASP A 158 19.85 -25.14 13.63
N ILE A 159 19.09 -24.96 12.55
CA ILE A 159 18.82 -25.98 11.53
C ILE A 159 19.62 -25.70 10.27
N LEU A 160 19.72 -24.43 9.89
CA LEU A 160 20.46 -23.96 8.73
C LEU A 160 21.94 -23.84 9.12
N THR A 161 22.80 -24.53 8.38
CA THR A 161 24.24 -24.52 8.69
C THR A 161 24.92 -23.21 8.27
N PRO A 162 26.09 -22.86 8.88
CA PRO A 162 26.87 -21.72 8.43
C PRO A 162 27.22 -21.76 6.94
N GLU A 163 27.46 -22.96 6.40
CA GLU A 163 27.73 -23.18 4.97
C GLU A 163 26.54 -22.74 4.13
N TRP A 164 25.30 -23.08 4.54
CA TRP A 164 24.09 -22.64 3.84
C TRP A 164 24.00 -21.11 3.75
N PHE A 165 24.33 -20.40 4.84
CA PHE A 165 24.37 -18.94 4.82
C PHE A 165 25.49 -18.40 3.96
N SER A 166 26.69 -19.03 3.96
CA SER A 166 27.80 -18.68 3.08
C SER A 166 27.42 -18.81 1.62
N ASP A 167 26.88 -19.96 1.23
CA ASP A 167 26.45 -20.23 -0.15
C ASP A 167 25.36 -19.23 -0.60
N ALA A 168 24.45 -18.90 0.29
CA ALA A 168 23.43 -17.90 0.02
C ALA A 168 24.01 -16.49 -0.16
N LEU A 169 25.12 -16.16 0.51
CA LEU A 169 25.82 -14.87 0.39
C LEU A 169 26.72 -14.80 -0.85
N GLU A 170 27.29 -15.93 -1.30
CA GLU A 170 28.13 -16.01 -2.48
C GLU A 170 27.33 -16.01 -3.78
N GLY A 171 26.07 -16.46 -3.74
CA GLY A 171 25.14 -16.32 -4.85
C GLY A 171 24.97 -14.85 -5.24
N LYS A 172 24.64 -14.57 -6.51
CA LYS A 172 24.19 -13.23 -6.90
C LYS A 172 22.89 -12.93 -6.15
N VAL A 173 22.99 -12.28 -5.00
CA VAL A 173 21.87 -12.09 -4.07
C VAL A 173 21.19 -10.72 -4.28
N PRO A 174 20.47 -10.49 -5.40
CA PRO A 174 19.52 -9.38 -5.45
C PRO A 174 18.44 -9.55 -4.37
N ASP A 175 18.26 -10.78 -3.87
CA ASP A 175 17.15 -11.16 -3.00
C ASP A 175 17.56 -11.52 -1.56
N LEU A 176 18.82 -11.29 -1.16
CA LEU A 176 19.26 -11.50 0.23
C LEU A 176 18.30 -10.81 1.23
N ASN A 177 17.92 -9.58 0.93
CA ASN A 177 17.03 -8.81 1.80
C ASN A 177 15.64 -9.44 1.89
N THR A 178 15.11 -9.99 0.81
CA THR A 178 13.77 -10.59 0.79
C THR A 178 13.78 -12.04 1.27
N ALA A 179 14.69 -12.86 0.77
CA ALA A 179 14.69 -14.30 1.03
C ALA A 179 15.34 -14.67 2.37
N ILE A 180 16.41 -13.98 2.80
CA ILE A 180 17.12 -14.31 4.04
C ILE A 180 16.73 -13.38 5.18
N LEU A 181 16.74 -12.07 4.96
CA LEU A 181 16.46 -11.09 6.01
C LEU A 181 14.97 -10.82 6.17
N SER A 182 14.13 -11.33 5.27
CA SER A 182 12.68 -11.04 5.21
C SER A 182 12.40 -9.53 5.24
N MET A 183 13.31 -8.73 4.68
CA MET A 183 13.15 -7.29 4.54
C MET A 183 12.48 -6.97 3.22
N ARG A 184 11.79 -5.85 3.13
CA ARG A 184 11.29 -5.39 1.84
C ARG A 184 12.46 -5.16 0.90
N ALA A 185 12.33 -5.67 -0.33
CA ALA A 185 13.29 -5.36 -1.37
C ALA A 185 13.29 -3.85 -1.57
N SER A 186 14.44 -3.26 -1.38
CA SER A 186 14.71 -1.91 -1.82
C SER A 186 15.80 -1.99 -2.88
N LEU A 187 15.55 -1.39 -4.04
CA LEU A 187 16.62 -1.21 -5.02
C LEU A 187 17.80 -0.54 -4.32
N SER A 188 19.03 -0.90 -4.70
CA SER A 188 20.20 -0.17 -4.26
C SER A 188 20.05 1.32 -4.64
N SER A 189 20.60 2.23 -3.86
CA SER A 189 20.47 3.67 -4.16
C SER A 189 20.99 4.01 -5.55
N GLY A 190 21.98 3.26 -6.06
CA GLY A 190 22.54 3.43 -7.40
C GLY A 190 21.62 3.00 -8.53
N ASP A 191 20.69 2.09 -8.26
CA ASP A 191 19.74 1.56 -9.27
C ASP A 191 18.41 2.30 -9.28
N ARG A 192 18.13 3.15 -8.28
CA ARG A 192 16.89 3.91 -8.16
C ARG A 192 16.95 5.21 -8.93
N PHE A 193 15.90 5.47 -9.69
CA PHE A 193 15.75 6.78 -10.32
C PHE A 193 15.47 7.90 -9.29
N TYR A 194 14.79 7.59 -8.19
CA TYR A 194 14.56 8.52 -7.07
C TYR A 194 15.47 8.15 -5.88
N ALA A 195 16.78 8.25 -6.09
CA ALA A 195 17.79 7.76 -5.15
C ALA A 195 17.76 8.45 -3.76
N SER A 196 17.31 9.70 -3.69
CA SER A 196 17.19 10.46 -2.44
C SER A 196 15.85 10.27 -1.71
N LEU A 197 14.97 9.39 -2.21
CA LEU A 197 13.72 9.05 -1.53
C LEU A 197 14.02 8.21 -0.29
N THR A 198 13.58 8.67 0.88
CA THR A 198 13.76 8.01 2.18
C THR A 198 12.42 7.85 2.89
N GLU A 199 12.40 7.15 4.03
CA GLU A 199 11.21 7.03 4.88
C GLU A 199 10.75 8.39 5.41
N ASP A 200 11.63 9.38 5.53
CA ASP A 200 11.30 10.75 5.94
C ASP A 200 10.40 11.50 4.96
N ASN A 201 10.25 11.00 3.74
CA ASN A 201 9.32 11.53 2.76
C ASN A 201 7.89 10.99 2.93
N PHE A 202 7.66 10.07 3.86
CA PHE A 202 6.36 9.46 4.08
C PHE A 202 5.77 9.81 5.44
N TYR A 203 4.44 9.86 5.53
CA TYR A 203 3.70 9.92 6.79
C TYR A 203 2.62 8.84 6.79
N TYR A 204 2.32 8.30 7.99
CA TYR A 204 1.52 7.08 8.16
C TYR A 204 0.16 7.34 8.81
N ASP A 205 -0.05 8.54 9.35
CA ASP A 205 -1.22 8.98 10.10
C ASP A 205 -2.13 9.91 9.27
N GLY A 206 -2.15 9.72 7.95
CA GLY A 206 -2.86 10.59 7.01
C GLY A 206 -4.38 10.44 7.02
N ILE A 207 -4.92 9.36 7.59
CA ILE A 207 -6.35 9.12 7.75
C ILE A 207 -6.78 9.49 9.16
N ASP A 208 -7.85 10.25 9.27
CA ASP A 208 -8.50 10.56 10.53
C ASP A 208 -9.66 9.60 10.76
N GLU A 209 -9.45 8.61 11.62
CA GLU A 209 -10.42 7.56 11.90
C GLU A 209 -11.64 8.08 12.65
N ASP A 210 -11.48 9.11 13.51
CA ASP A 210 -12.59 9.73 14.22
C ASP A 210 -13.55 10.43 13.26
N VAL A 211 -13.01 11.09 12.23
CA VAL A 211 -13.79 11.69 11.15
C VAL A 211 -14.44 10.60 10.29
N TYR A 212 -13.72 9.53 10.02
CA TYR A 212 -14.20 8.40 9.24
C TYR A 212 -15.46 7.77 9.87
N ASP A 213 -15.42 7.55 11.18
CA ASP A 213 -16.55 6.99 11.94
C ASP A 213 -17.66 8.04 12.17
N GLY A 214 -17.29 9.29 12.49
CA GLY A 214 -18.23 10.35 12.82
C GLY A 214 -19.14 10.79 11.67
N PHE A 215 -18.68 10.69 10.43
CA PHE A 215 -19.47 11.03 9.23
C PHE A 215 -20.05 9.79 8.51
N GLY A 216 -19.86 8.58 9.04
CA GLY A 216 -20.37 7.36 8.42
C GLY A 216 -19.77 7.07 7.03
N LEU A 217 -18.51 7.45 6.80
CA LEU A 217 -17.85 7.38 5.49
C LEU A 217 -17.35 6.00 5.10
N ARG A 218 -17.75 4.95 5.83
CA ARG A 218 -17.34 3.56 5.57
C ARG A 218 -17.81 3.04 4.22
N ASP A 219 -18.99 3.51 3.76
CA ASP A 219 -19.57 3.07 2.50
C ASP A 219 -19.11 3.93 1.31
N GLU A 220 -18.87 5.22 1.53
CA GLU A 220 -18.41 6.16 0.52
C GLU A 220 -17.41 7.17 1.11
N GLU A 221 -16.12 6.87 0.97
CA GLU A 221 -15.03 7.69 1.47
C GLU A 221 -14.90 9.00 0.68
N ASP A 222 -14.75 10.13 1.37
CA ASP A 222 -14.45 11.43 0.77
C ASP A 222 -13.23 12.11 1.43
N CYS A 223 -12.88 13.30 0.96
CA CYS A 223 -11.66 14.00 1.36
C CYS A 223 -11.60 14.41 2.83
N ARG A 224 -12.71 14.38 3.57
CA ARG A 224 -12.74 14.76 5.00
C ARG A 224 -11.94 13.83 5.89
N VAL A 225 -11.72 12.60 5.44
CA VAL A 225 -10.86 11.63 6.16
C VAL A 225 -9.38 11.97 6.09
N LEU A 226 -8.96 12.85 5.21
CA LEU A 226 -7.55 13.23 5.04
C LEU A 226 -7.14 14.25 6.12
N ARG A 227 -6.48 13.79 7.16
CA ARG A 227 -6.08 14.57 8.36
C ARG A 227 -5.36 15.88 8.03
N TYR A 228 -4.52 15.89 7.02
CA TYR A 228 -3.67 17.04 6.68
C TYR A 228 -4.22 17.87 5.53
N LEU A 229 -5.46 17.64 5.13
CA LEU A 229 -6.15 18.44 4.11
C LEU A 229 -6.72 19.71 4.74
N ASP A 230 -6.35 20.86 4.20
CA ASP A 230 -7.02 22.14 4.50
C ASP A 230 -8.16 22.33 3.48
N LEU A 231 -9.40 22.26 3.96
CA LEU A 231 -10.60 22.42 3.12
C LEU A 231 -10.72 23.85 2.54
N GLY A 232 -10.08 24.84 3.17
CA GLY A 232 -10.11 26.24 2.76
C GLY A 232 -8.99 26.65 1.79
N ALA A 233 -8.02 25.76 1.55
CA ALA A 233 -6.89 26.04 0.69
C ALA A 233 -7.04 25.39 -0.70
N PRO A 234 -6.44 25.97 -1.78
CA PRO A 234 -6.50 25.41 -3.11
C PRO A 234 -5.75 24.07 -3.21
N LEU A 235 -6.21 23.21 -4.11
CA LEU A 235 -5.54 21.94 -4.42
C LEU A 235 -4.55 22.11 -5.57
N ARG A 236 -3.51 21.27 -5.54
CA ARG A 236 -2.49 21.12 -6.55
C ARG A 236 -2.58 19.73 -7.15
N LEU A 237 -2.69 19.62 -8.47
CA LEU A 237 -2.77 18.35 -9.18
C LEU A 237 -1.56 18.18 -10.10
N GLY A 238 -0.92 17.02 -10.04
CA GLY A 238 0.03 16.58 -11.05
C GLY A 238 -0.56 15.42 -11.83
N VAL A 239 -0.59 15.50 -13.16
CA VAL A 239 -1.30 14.53 -14.00
C VAL A 239 -0.43 13.99 -15.12
N ASP A 240 -0.48 12.68 -15.31
CA ASP A 240 0.04 11.95 -16.48
C ASP A 240 -1.09 11.23 -17.22
N PHE A 241 -1.13 11.37 -18.54
CA PHE A 241 -2.18 10.83 -19.42
C PHE A 241 -1.76 9.52 -20.12
N GLY A 242 -0.85 8.75 -19.52
CA GLY A 242 -0.40 7.47 -20.06
C GLY A 242 -1.47 6.38 -20.08
N ASN A 243 -1.05 5.11 -20.29
CA ASN A 243 -1.93 3.93 -20.27
C ASN A 243 -2.71 3.78 -18.96
N MET A 244 -2.14 4.26 -17.87
CA MET A 244 -2.80 4.49 -16.60
C MET A 244 -2.87 6.01 -16.42
N CYS A 245 -4.08 6.60 -16.60
CA CYS A 245 -4.26 8.02 -16.29
C CYS A 245 -4.05 8.22 -14.79
N SER A 246 -3.02 8.98 -14.43
CA SER A 246 -2.52 9.11 -13.06
C SER A 246 -2.64 10.54 -12.56
N MET A 247 -3.14 10.73 -11.33
CA MET A 247 -3.30 12.05 -10.72
C MET A 247 -2.80 12.02 -9.26
N VAL A 248 -1.81 12.84 -8.97
CA VAL A 248 -1.39 13.17 -7.61
C VAL A 248 -2.14 14.40 -7.15
N VAL A 249 -2.83 14.31 -6.02
CA VAL A 249 -3.55 15.41 -5.39
C VAL A 249 -2.85 15.82 -4.11
N GLY A 250 -2.62 17.11 -3.92
CA GLY A 250 -1.97 17.57 -2.71
C GLY A 250 -2.09 19.07 -2.49
N GLN A 251 -1.38 19.55 -1.47
CA GLN A 251 -1.35 20.94 -1.06
C GLN A 251 0.05 21.39 -0.63
N ALA A 252 0.38 22.65 -0.89
CA ALA A 252 1.50 23.33 -0.27
C ALA A 252 1.05 23.90 1.10
N GLY A 253 1.94 23.86 2.07
CA GLY A 253 1.65 24.35 3.42
C GLY A 253 2.92 24.62 4.21
N LYS A 254 2.79 24.79 5.54
CA LYS A 254 3.91 24.99 6.47
C LYS A 254 3.80 24.05 7.66
N VAL A 255 4.94 23.51 8.11
CA VAL A 255 5.06 22.74 9.35
C VAL A 255 6.30 23.24 10.08
N GLY A 256 6.13 23.69 11.33
CA GLY A 256 7.24 24.20 12.13
C GLY A 256 7.98 25.37 11.45
N GLY A 257 7.28 26.22 10.71
CA GLY A 257 7.86 27.34 9.96
C GLY A 257 8.50 26.96 8.62
N ARG A 258 8.64 25.68 8.30
CA ARG A 258 9.20 25.19 7.04
C ARG A 258 8.10 24.92 6.01
N ASN A 259 8.34 25.30 4.76
CA ASN A 259 7.45 24.97 3.65
C ASN A 259 7.42 23.46 3.42
N VAL A 260 6.22 22.92 3.20
CA VAL A 260 5.98 21.52 2.87
C VAL A 260 5.09 21.40 1.63
N LEU A 261 5.34 20.37 0.84
CA LEU A 261 4.47 19.95 -0.24
C LEU A 261 3.96 18.55 0.09
N ARG A 262 2.65 18.43 0.40
CA ARG A 262 2.02 17.15 0.72
C ARG A 262 1.34 16.56 -0.50
N ALA A 263 1.64 15.29 -0.82
CA ALA A 263 0.79 14.45 -1.63
C ALA A 263 -0.18 13.73 -0.70
N LEU A 264 -1.47 14.06 -0.81
CA LEU A 264 -2.54 13.67 0.12
C LEU A 264 -3.33 12.45 -0.39
N LYS A 265 -3.54 12.36 -1.69
CA LYS A 265 -4.30 11.29 -2.34
C LYS A 265 -3.74 11.04 -3.73
N PHE A 266 -3.77 9.78 -4.13
CA PHE A 266 -3.49 9.37 -5.51
C PHE A 266 -4.75 8.81 -6.13
N LEU A 267 -5.14 9.35 -7.30
CA LEU A 267 -6.27 8.89 -8.08
C LEU A 267 -5.78 8.39 -9.45
N TYR A 268 -6.47 7.41 -9.99
CA TYR A 268 -6.15 6.87 -11.32
C TYR A 268 -7.36 6.23 -11.99
N THR A 269 -7.25 6.07 -13.30
CA THR A 269 -8.15 5.26 -14.12
C THR A 269 -7.35 4.32 -15.01
N LEU A 270 -7.93 3.18 -15.32
CA LEU A 270 -7.39 2.16 -16.19
C LEU A 270 -8.34 1.97 -17.39
N PRO A 271 -7.84 1.57 -18.58
CA PRO A 271 -8.72 1.22 -19.68
C PRO A 271 -9.80 0.19 -19.26
N PRO A 272 -11.07 0.33 -19.69
CA PRO A 272 -11.58 1.30 -20.66
C PRO A 272 -11.93 2.68 -20.08
N GLU A 273 -11.77 2.94 -18.80
CA GLU A 273 -11.97 4.26 -18.21
C GLU A 273 -10.81 5.18 -18.58
N HIS A 274 -11.12 6.43 -18.88
CA HIS A 274 -10.15 7.43 -19.30
C HIS A 274 -10.24 8.73 -18.47
N VAL A 275 -9.76 9.81 -19.05
CA VAL A 275 -9.60 11.13 -18.44
C VAL A 275 -10.89 11.68 -17.82
N GLN A 276 -12.05 11.48 -18.46
CA GLN A 276 -13.34 11.94 -17.94
C GLN A 276 -13.69 11.27 -16.60
N ALA A 277 -13.51 9.95 -16.51
CA ALA A 277 -13.74 9.21 -15.28
C ALA A 277 -12.81 9.67 -14.17
N LEU A 278 -11.53 9.98 -14.48
CA LEU A 278 -10.57 10.51 -13.52
C LEU A 278 -11.03 11.87 -12.95
N GLY A 279 -11.47 12.78 -13.82
CA GLY A 279 -12.02 14.08 -13.41
C GLY A 279 -13.27 13.95 -12.53
N SER A 280 -14.16 13.03 -12.87
CA SER A 280 -15.37 12.74 -12.07
C SER A 280 -15.04 12.12 -10.72
N LYS A 281 -14.08 11.19 -10.66
CA LYS A 281 -13.54 10.62 -9.39
C LYS A 281 -12.99 11.72 -8.48
N PHE A 282 -12.19 12.63 -9.06
CA PHE A 282 -11.67 13.78 -8.32
C PHE A 282 -12.80 14.67 -7.79
N ALA A 283 -13.71 15.13 -8.65
CA ALA A 283 -14.78 16.06 -8.28
C ALA A 283 -15.70 15.48 -7.18
N ARG A 284 -15.99 14.19 -7.22
CA ARG A 284 -16.78 13.47 -6.21
C ARG A 284 -16.04 13.36 -4.88
N TYR A 285 -14.79 12.85 -4.90
CA TYR A 285 -14.00 12.63 -3.68
C TYR A 285 -13.72 13.95 -2.94
N PHE A 286 -13.44 15.03 -3.66
CA PHE A 286 -13.16 16.36 -3.09
C PHE A 286 -14.38 17.28 -3.07
N ALA A 287 -15.60 16.72 -3.19
CA ALA A 287 -16.84 17.50 -3.12
C ALA A 287 -16.98 18.33 -1.82
N PRO A 288 -16.54 17.87 -0.64
CA PRO A 288 -16.64 18.66 0.61
C PRO A 288 -15.71 19.87 0.71
N MET A 289 -14.73 20.04 -0.20
CA MET A 289 -13.83 21.22 -0.17
C MET A 289 -14.62 22.52 -0.21
N THR A 290 -14.23 23.50 0.61
CA THR A 290 -14.77 24.87 0.59
C THR A 290 -14.07 25.73 -0.45
N CYS A 291 -12.74 25.60 -0.57
CA CYS A 291 -12.00 26.20 -1.68
C CYS A 291 -12.08 25.29 -2.91
N LYS A 292 -12.72 25.78 -3.97
CA LYS A 292 -12.92 25.04 -5.23
C LYS A 292 -11.92 25.46 -6.32
N THR A 293 -10.72 25.85 -5.93
CA THR A 293 -9.66 26.21 -6.89
C THR A 293 -8.63 25.08 -6.99
N VAL A 294 -8.27 24.74 -8.24
CA VAL A 294 -7.29 23.69 -8.56
C VAL A 294 -6.22 24.26 -9.48
N TYR A 295 -4.97 24.04 -9.10
CA TYR A 295 -3.79 24.28 -9.95
C TYR A 295 -3.36 22.98 -10.62
N LEU A 296 -3.53 22.88 -11.93
CA LEU A 296 -3.29 21.67 -12.70
C LEU A 296 -1.94 21.75 -13.43
N TYR A 297 -1.04 20.83 -13.08
CA TYR A 297 0.27 20.61 -13.69
C TYR A 297 0.24 19.30 -14.48
N TYR A 298 0.70 19.33 -15.74
CA TYR A 298 0.53 18.21 -16.66
C TYR A 298 1.63 18.15 -17.71
N ASP A 299 1.71 17.05 -18.46
CA ASP A 299 2.63 16.93 -19.57
C ASP A 299 2.20 17.80 -20.76
N ARG A 300 3.18 18.44 -21.39
CA ARG A 300 3.02 19.14 -22.66
C ARG A 300 2.38 18.25 -23.74
N ALA A 301 2.66 16.94 -23.78
CA ALA A 301 2.03 16.01 -24.71
C ALA A 301 0.50 15.97 -24.57
N GLY A 302 -0.06 16.31 -23.40
CA GLY A 302 -1.50 16.47 -23.19
C GLY A 302 -2.16 17.50 -24.12
N ASN A 303 -1.40 18.47 -24.64
CA ASN A 303 -1.87 19.48 -25.59
C ASN A 303 -1.67 19.08 -27.05
N GLN A 304 -0.94 18.00 -27.37
CA GLN A 304 -0.53 17.63 -28.74
C GLN A 304 -1.42 16.58 -29.40
N TYR A 305 -2.24 15.86 -28.66
CA TYR A 305 -3.10 14.81 -29.21
C TYR A 305 -4.38 15.37 -29.88
N ARG A 306 -4.22 16.17 -30.91
CA ARG A 306 -5.33 16.71 -31.72
C ARG A 306 -5.97 15.72 -32.68
N LYS A 307 -5.60 14.44 -32.68
CA LYS A 307 -6.08 13.49 -33.70
C LYS A 307 -7.57 13.14 -33.59
N VAL A 308 -8.24 13.42 -32.44
CA VAL A 308 -9.70 13.20 -32.28
C VAL A 308 -10.32 14.31 -31.41
N GLY A 309 -10.32 15.54 -31.88
CA GLY A 309 -11.27 16.60 -31.47
C GLY A 309 -11.04 17.39 -30.19
N LYS A 310 -10.47 16.86 -29.10
CA LYS A 310 -10.15 17.61 -27.88
C LYS A 310 -8.86 17.09 -27.26
N ASP A 311 -8.05 18.00 -26.69
CA ASP A 311 -6.87 17.59 -25.93
C ASP A 311 -7.27 17.02 -24.56
N ALA A 312 -6.47 16.07 -24.03
CA ALA A 312 -6.75 15.38 -22.76
C ALA A 312 -6.84 16.34 -21.57
N VAL A 313 -6.11 17.44 -21.61
CA VAL A 313 -6.11 18.46 -20.55
C VAL A 313 -7.42 19.22 -20.51
N SER A 314 -7.94 19.65 -21.68
CA SER A 314 -9.24 20.32 -21.79
C SER A 314 -10.38 19.40 -21.39
N GLU A 315 -10.27 18.11 -21.72
CA GLU A 315 -11.23 17.09 -21.33
C GLU A 315 -11.24 16.88 -19.80
N LEU A 316 -10.05 16.76 -19.18
CA LEU A 316 -9.93 16.67 -17.72
C LEU A 316 -10.48 17.92 -17.02
N LYS A 317 -10.09 19.10 -17.49
CA LYS A 317 -10.61 20.38 -16.96
C LYS A 317 -12.12 20.39 -16.98
N ARG A 318 -12.72 20.02 -18.12
CA ARG A 318 -14.18 19.97 -18.26
C ARG A 318 -14.81 18.95 -17.30
N ALA A 319 -14.21 17.76 -17.16
CA ALA A 319 -14.72 16.72 -16.27
C ALA A 319 -14.62 17.09 -14.78
N ILE A 320 -13.70 17.97 -14.40
CA ILE A 320 -13.62 18.53 -13.04
C ILE A 320 -14.64 19.66 -12.87
N GLU A 321 -14.79 20.58 -13.84
CA GLU A 321 -15.64 21.76 -13.72
C GLU A 321 -17.13 21.47 -13.97
N TYR A 322 -17.46 20.38 -14.65
CA TYR A 322 -18.84 20.01 -14.98
C TYR A 322 -19.10 18.56 -14.66
N ASP A 323 -20.22 18.28 -14.03
CA ASP A 323 -20.72 16.93 -13.79
C ASP A 323 -21.12 16.26 -15.12
N GLY A 324 -20.51 15.10 -15.41
CA GLY A 324 -20.71 14.40 -16.68
C GLY A 324 -22.12 13.84 -16.90
N SER A 325 -22.87 13.59 -15.81
CA SER A 325 -24.23 13.03 -15.86
C SER A 325 -25.30 14.11 -16.01
N THR A 326 -25.13 15.24 -15.31
CA THR A 326 -26.12 16.30 -15.25
C THR A 326 -25.78 17.50 -16.12
N GLY A 327 -24.53 17.63 -16.55
CA GLY A 327 -24.01 18.80 -17.28
C GLY A 327 -23.92 20.09 -16.43
N ARG A 328 -24.21 20.01 -15.12
CA ARG A 328 -24.15 21.15 -14.20
C ARG A 328 -22.71 21.45 -13.78
N LYS A 329 -22.46 22.72 -13.42
CA LYS A 329 -21.17 23.12 -12.83
C LYS A 329 -20.99 22.46 -11.47
N THR A 330 -19.81 21.91 -11.21
CA THR A 330 -19.40 21.34 -9.92
C THR A 330 -18.98 22.38 -8.89
N GLY A 331 -18.77 23.64 -9.35
CA GLY A 331 -18.19 24.71 -8.57
C GLY A 331 -16.67 24.82 -8.65
N TRP A 332 -15.98 23.78 -9.13
CA TRP A 332 -14.53 23.81 -9.32
C TRP A 332 -14.10 24.77 -10.41
N THR A 333 -12.94 25.41 -10.21
CA THR A 333 -12.23 26.25 -11.20
C THR A 333 -10.83 25.68 -11.37
N VAL A 334 -10.48 25.24 -12.59
CA VAL A 334 -9.19 24.65 -12.93
C VAL A 334 -8.31 25.67 -13.63
N GLN A 335 -7.16 25.98 -13.02
CA GLN A 335 -6.11 26.81 -13.59
C GLN A 335 -4.99 25.95 -14.17
N LEU A 336 -4.69 26.12 -15.45
CA LEU A 336 -3.64 25.38 -16.14
C LEU A 336 -2.29 26.06 -15.91
N MET A 337 -1.35 25.36 -15.23
CA MET A 337 -0.09 25.97 -14.79
C MET A 337 1.06 25.76 -15.78
N ASN A 338 0.96 24.79 -16.69
CA ASN A 338 2.04 24.42 -17.63
C ASN A 338 1.83 24.93 -19.05
N ILE A 339 1.02 25.96 -19.23
CA ILE A 339 0.84 26.59 -20.55
C ILE A 339 2.19 27.16 -21.01
N GLY A 340 2.66 26.72 -22.21
CA GLY A 340 3.94 27.17 -22.75
C GLY A 340 5.19 26.57 -22.09
N GLN A 341 5.06 25.62 -21.18
CA GLN A 341 6.21 24.93 -20.60
C GLN A 341 6.91 24.03 -21.63
N GLY A 342 8.25 24.09 -21.65
CA GLY A 342 9.08 23.16 -22.42
C GLY A 342 9.04 21.73 -21.89
N THR A 343 9.56 20.79 -22.67
CA THR A 343 9.71 19.39 -22.24
C THR A 343 10.66 19.31 -21.04
N ILE A 344 10.24 18.59 -20.00
CA ILE A 344 11.11 18.21 -18.88
C ILE A 344 11.81 16.91 -19.26
N TYR A 345 13.10 16.99 -19.50
CA TYR A 345 13.91 15.82 -19.84
C TYR A 345 14.14 14.94 -18.61
N GLN A 346 14.33 13.64 -18.81
CA GLN A 346 14.49 12.67 -17.69
C GLN A 346 15.75 12.94 -16.87
N GLU A 347 16.84 13.40 -17.50
CA GLU A 347 18.05 13.81 -16.78
C GLU A 347 17.81 15.03 -15.89
N GLU A 348 17.01 16.00 -16.36
CA GLU A 348 16.60 17.17 -15.56
C GLU A 348 15.75 16.74 -14.38
N GLU A 349 14.78 15.82 -14.61
CA GLU A 349 13.97 15.22 -13.57
C GLU A 349 14.85 14.53 -12.52
N TYR A 350 15.78 13.68 -12.94
CA TYR A 350 16.68 12.97 -12.05
C TYR A 350 17.48 13.93 -11.14
N LYS A 351 18.16 14.92 -11.74
CA LYS A 351 18.95 15.91 -11.00
C LYS A 351 18.10 16.76 -10.04
N PHE A 352 16.91 17.16 -10.47
CA PHE A 352 15.98 17.90 -9.63
C PHE A 352 15.50 17.05 -8.45
N MET A 353 15.06 15.82 -8.69
CA MET A 353 14.50 14.94 -7.67
C MET A 353 15.55 14.53 -6.62
N LEU A 354 16.83 14.41 -7.00
CA LEU A 354 17.92 14.22 -6.03
C LEU A 354 17.96 15.33 -4.98
N LYS A 355 17.84 16.60 -5.40
CA LYS A 355 17.84 17.76 -4.49
C LYS A 355 16.50 17.95 -3.78
N PHE A 356 15.40 17.60 -4.43
CA PHE A 356 14.05 17.87 -3.93
C PHE A 356 13.62 16.88 -2.84
N LEU A 357 13.95 15.60 -3.02
CA LEU A 357 13.58 14.54 -2.09
C LEU A 357 14.53 14.42 -0.90
N SER A 358 15.81 14.84 -1.03
CA SER A 358 16.74 14.85 0.11
C SER A 358 16.29 15.77 1.24
N GLY A 359 15.54 16.83 0.91
CA GLY A 359 15.09 17.79 1.91
C GLY A 359 16.18 18.72 2.44
N ASP A 360 17.41 18.67 1.90
CA ASP A 360 18.56 19.45 2.38
C ASP A 360 18.50 20.93 1.99
N ASN A 361 17.81 21.24 0.89
CA ASN A 361 17.70 22.61 0.42
C ASN A 361 16.56 23.36 1.14
N PRO A 362 16.86 24.35 2.01
CA PRO A 362 15.82 25.06 2.78
C PRO A 362 14.92 25.95 1.92
N ARG A 363 15.31 26.27 0.68
CA ARG A 363 14.49 27.05 -0.26
C ARG A 363 13.39 26.19 -0.90
N LEU A 364 13.56 24.86 -0.93
CA LEU A 364 12.57 23.94 -1.46
C LEU A 364 11.63 23.44 -0.33
N PRO A 365 10.37 23.19 -0.62
CA PRO A 365 9.49 22.59 0.37
C PRO A 365 9.96 21.14 0.66
N ARG A 366 9.79 20.70 1.91
CA ARG A 366 9.92 19.29 2.25
C ARG A 366 8.77 18.50 1.63
N VAL A 367 9.09 17.42 0.95
CA VAL A 367 8.08 16.53 0.37
C VAL A 367 7.58 15.57 1.41
N LEU A 368 6.26 15.46 1.56
CA LEU A 368 5.58 14.52 2.44
C LEU A 368 4.50 13.80 1.65
N ILE A 369 4.54 12.47 1.60
CA ILE A 369 3.65 11.62 0.82
C ILE A 369 2.86 10.73 1.78
N ASP A 370 1.54 10.70 1.65
CA ASP A 370 0.72 9.75 2.40
C ASP A 370 1.07 8.32 2.02
N TYR A 371 1.47 7.52 3.01
CA TYR A 371 1.95 6.16 2.80
C TYR A 371 0.87 5.23 2.25
N TYR A 372 -0.39 5.39 2.70
CA TYR A 372 -1.52 4.53 2.35
C TYR A 372 -2.37 5.10 1.22
N ALA A 373 -2.78 6.37 1.32
CA ALA A 373 -3.63 7.01 0.33
C ALA A 373 -2.92 7.25 -1.02
N CYS A 374 -1.56 7.29 -1.00
CA CYS A 374 -0.73 7.41 -2.19
C CYS A 374 0.04 6.11 -2.53
N LYS A 375 -0.50 4.92 -2.18
CA LYS A 375 0.18 3.63 -2.39
C LYS A 375 0.72 3.43 -3.81
N PRO A 376 -0.03 3.64 -4.91
CA PRO A 376 0.52 3.47 -6.26
C PRO A 376 1.67 4.44 -6.55
N LEU A 377 1.58 5.69 -6.09
CA LEU A 377 2.66 6.68 -6.22
C LEU A 377 3.92 6.22 -5.47
N ARG A 378 3.76 5.82 -4.22
CA ARG A 378 4.86 5.32 -3.39
C ARG A 378 5.59 4.16 -4.06
N LEU A 379 4.85 3.15 -4.53
CA LEU A 379 5.43 1.99 -5.21
C LEU A 379 6.16 2.40 -6.49
N SER A 380 5.59 3.31 -7.27
CA SER A 380 6.22 3.83 -8.47
C SER A 380 7.53 4.55 -8.18
N LEU A 381 7.58 5.39 -7.14
CA LEU A 381 8.79 6.12 -6.74
C LEU A 381 9.87 5.17 -6.18
N GLN A 382 9.48 4.18 -5.38
CA GLN A 382 10.39 3.22 -4.76
C GLN A 382 11.00 2.25 -5.78
N ASN A 383 10.27 1.90 -6.85
CA ASN A 383 10.64 0.86 -7.81
C ASN A 383 11.11 1.39 -9.17
N ALA A 384 11.06 2.71 -9.41
CA ALA A 384 11.57 3.30 -10.64
C ALA A 384 13.08 3.07 -10.77
N ARG A 385 13.50 2.39 -11.83
CA ARG A 385 14.91 2.06 -12.09
C ARG A 385 15.56 3.08 -13.01
N VAL A 386 16.87 3.25 -12.80
CA VAL A 386 17.74 3.97 -13.73
C VAL A 386 18.02 3.07 -14.94
N LYS A 387 17.98 3.68 -16.11
CA LYS A 387 18.46 3.11 -17.35
C LYS A 387 19.40 4.09 -18.03
N MET A 388 20.57 3.63 -18.42
CA MET A 388 21.49 4.45 -19.20
C MET A 388 21.13 4.35 -20.70
N LYS A 389 20.89 5.49 -21.31
CA LYS A 389 20.70 5.59 -22.76
C LYS A 389 21.65 6.68 -23.28
N ASP A 390 22.56 6.33 -24.18
CA ASP A 390 23.53 7.25 -24.78
C ASP A 390 24.29 8.10 -23.73
N LYS A 391 24.72 7.46 -22.63
CA LYS A 391 25.34 8.08 -21.45
C LYS A 391 24.46 9.04 -20.67
N VAL A 392 23.16 9.11 -20.96
CA VAL A 392 22.19 9.94 -20.24
C VAL A 392 21.39 9.04 -19.29
N VAL A 393 21.19 9.53 -18.06
CA VAL A 393 20.36 8.87 -17.06
C VAL A 393 18.89 9.01 -17.46
N CYS A 394 18.23 7.89 -17.63
CA CYS A 394 16.81 7.81 -17.97
C CYS A 394 16.07 6.94 -16.96
N LYS A 395 14.77 7.13 -16.86
CA LYS A 395 13.85 6.23 -16.12
C LYS A 395 13.50 5.04 -17.01
N ASP A 396 13.61 3.82 -16.48
CA ASP A 396 13.11 2.65 -17.20
C ASP A 396 11.58 2.64 -17.17
N LYS A 397 10.99 2.75 -18.36
CA LYS A 397 9.54 2.79 -18.59
C LYS A 397 8.96 1.50 -19.14
N SER A 398 9.71 0.40 -19.09
CA SER A 398 9.26 -0.90 -19.60
C SER A 398 7.97 -1.39 -18.91
N SER A 399 7.79 -1.05 -17.64
CA SER A 399 6.61 -1.40 -16.84
C SER A 399 5.30 -0.72 -17.28
N GLU A 400 5.35 0.33 -18.07
CA GLU A 400 4.14 0.99 -18.62
C GLU A 400 3.38 0.14 -19.65
N ARG A 401 4.00 -0.94 -20.13
CA ARG A 401 3.43 -1.88 -21.09
C ARG A 401 2.80 -3.12 -20.46
N LEU A 402 2.84 -3.22 -19.13
CA LEU A 402 2.24 -4.34 -18.40
C LEU A 402 0.71 -4.34 -18.55
N PRO A 403 0.06 -5.49 -18.28
CA PRO A 403 -1.39 -5.57 -18.24
C PRO A 403 -1.99 -4.54 -17.26
N ALA A 404 -3.18 -4.03 -17.58
CA ALA A 404 -3.83 -2.96 -16.82
C ALA A 404 -3.92 -3.24 -15.32
N GLU A 405 -4.14 -4.49 -14.94
CA GLU A 405 -4.22 -4.93 -13.53
C GLU A 405 -2.91 -4.73 -12.74
N GLU A 406 -1.77 -4.71 -13.42
CA GLU A 406 -0.44 -4.59 -12.82
C GLU A 406 0.06 -3.13 -12.78
N LEU A 407 -0.50 -2.26 -13.61
CA LEU A 407 -0.07 -0.87 -13.72
C LEU A 407 -0.08 -0.11 -12.38
N PRO A 408 -1.11 -0.23 -11.50
CA PRO A 408 -1.13 0.53 -10.25
C PRO A 408 -0.01 0.17 -9.26
N THR A 409 0.58 -1.01 -9.43
CA THR A 409 1.64 -1.50 -8.51
C THR A 409 3.04 -1.42 -9.11
N ARG A 410 3.17 -1.32 -10.43
CA ARG A 410 4.45 -1.49 -11.12
C ARG A 410 4.80 -0.37 -12.10
N SER A 411 3.79 0.36 -12.62
CA SER A 411 3.99 1.37 -13.65
C SER A 411 4.74 2.60 -13.14
N THR A 412 5.47 3.27 -14.04
CA THR A 412 6.08 4.57 -13.80
C THR A 412 5.13 5.74 -14.03
N ASN A 413 3.90 5.53 -14.55
CA ASN A 413 2.90 6.59 -14.72
C ASN A 413 2.61 7.40 -13.43
N PRO A 414 2.48 6.77 -12.22
CA PRO A 414 2.30 7.55 -10.99
C PRO A 414 3.48 8.48 -10.69
N SER A 415 4.71 8.04 -10.92
CA SER A 415 5.89 8.88 -10.73
C SER A 415 6.03 9.95 -11.80
N ASP A 416 5.49 9.75 -13.00
CA ASP A 416 5.42 10.79 -14.01
C ASP A 416 4.38 11.86 -13.66
N ALA A 417 3.22 11.48 -13.10
CA ALA A 417 2.27 12.43 -12.54
C ALA A 417 2.90 13.25 -11.40
N PHE A 418 3.67 12.58 -10.52
CA PHE A 418 4.40 13.24 -9.42
C PHE A 418 5.48 14.22 -9.95
N LYS A 419 6.15 13.91 -11.06
CA LYS A 419 7.08 14.82 -11.72
C LYS A 419 6.42 16.18 -11.97
N TYR A 420 5.22 16.21 -12.57
CA TYR A 420 4.52 17.47 -12.84
C TYR A 420 4.05 18.16 -11.58
N PHE A 421 3.58 17.39 -10.57
CA PHE A 421 3.22 17.88 -9.26
C PHE A 421 4.37 18.60 -8.54
N ALA A 422 5.58 18.03 -8.60
CA ALA A 422 6.77 18.51 -7.90
C ALA A 422 7.58 19.54 -8.67
N MET A 423 7.70 19.40 -10.01
CA MET A 423 8.57 20.22 -10.85
C MET A 423 7.86 21.44 -11.43
N SER A 424 7.13 22.19 -10.60
CA SER A 424 6.61 23.49 -11.03
C SER A 424 7.76 24.43 -11.44
N ARG A 425 7.44 25.41 -12.27
CA ARG A 425 8.42 26.42 -12.69
C ARG A 425 9.11 27.09 -11.50
N GLU A 426 8.36 27.40 -10.48
CA GLU A 426 8.85 27.98 -9.24
C GLU A 426 9.89 27.11 -8.54
N TYR A 427 9.54 25.82 -8.25
CA TYR A 427 10.47 24.93 -7.54
C TYR A 427 11.70 24.60 -8.35
N ARG A 428 11.58 24.53 -9.69
CA ARG A 428 12.75 24.37 -10.58
C ARG A 428 13.70 25.56 -10.51
N LEU A 429 13.19 26.80 -10.42
CA LEU A 429 14.00 28.01 -10.23
C LEU A 429 14.67 28.03 -8.85
N LEU A 430 13.94 27.67 -7.78
CA LEU A 430 14.50 27.58 -6.41
C LEU A 430 15.56 26.48 -6.28
N ALA A 431 15.52 25.43 -7.08
CA ALA A 431 16.51 24.36 -7.10
C ALA A 431 17.81 24.76 -7.81
N GLN A 432 17.83 25.86 -8.59
CA GLN A 432 19.06 26.38 -9.20
C GLN A 432 19.93 27.09 -8.19
N ASP A 433 21.25 26.89 -8.26
CA ASP A 433 22.20 27.49 -7.31
C ASP A 433 22.39 29.01 -7.53
N LYS A 434 21.86 29.55 -8.62
CA LYS A 434 21.92 31.00 -8.91
C LYS A 434 20.72 31.69 -8.26
N THR A 435 21.00 32.70 -7.44
CA THR A 435 19.98 33.63 -6.92
C THR A 435 19.35 34.36 -8.10
N PRO A 436 18.04 34.31 -8.32
CA PRO A 436 17.42 35.07 -9.39
C PRO A 436 17.61 36.57 -9.12
N SER A 437 18.16 37.28 -10.09
CA SER A 437 18.38 38.74 -10.01
C SER A 437 17.13 39.57 -10.28
N THR A 438 15.96 38.96 -10.50
CA THR A 438 14.68 39.62 -10.82
C THR A 438 13.55 39.07 -9.97
N ALA A 439 12.68 39.97 -9.49
CA ALA A 439 11.46 39.60 -8.77
C ALA A 439 10.63 38.61 -9.59
N LEU A 440 10.53 37.39 -9.07
CA LEU A 440 9.68 36.36 -9.64
C LEU A 440 8.21 36.73 -9.38
N ASN A 441 7.39 36.71 -10.44
CA ASN A 441 5.96 36.55 -10.25
C ASN A 441 5.76 35.14 -9.67
N LEU A 442 5.69 35.09 -8.35
CA LEU A 442 5.51 33.84 -7.61
C LEU A 442 4.13 33.28 -7.91
N ASP A 443 4.06 31.98 -7.95
CA ASP A 443 2.81 31.22 -7.99
C ASP A 443 1.87 31.76 -6.87
N PRO A 444 0.62 32.16 -7.17
CA PRO A 444 -0.29 32.75 -6.19
C PRO A 444 -0.54 31.95 -4.91
N ILE A 445 -0.12 30.67 -4.90
CA ILE A 445 -0.20 29.81 -3.72
C ILE A 445 0.70 30.30 -2.55
N ILE A 446 1.70 31.16 -2.80
CA ILE A 446 2.72 31.51 -1.80
C ILE A 446 2.52 32.94 -1.24
N LYS A 447 1.45 33.59 -1.54
CA LYS A 447 1.08 34.86 -0.91
C LYS A 447 0.33 34.66 0.38
#